data_e1cf797c0ae9917fefbc84f61cb9094e
#
_entry.id   e1cf797c0ae9917fefbc84f61cb9094e
#
_cell.length_a   1.000
_cell.length_b   1.000
_cell.length_c   1.000
_cell.angle_alpha   90.00
_cell.angle_beta   90.00
_cell.angle_gamma   90.00
#
_symmetry.space_group_name_H-M   'P 1'
#
loop_
_entity.id
_entity.type
_entity.pdbx_description
1 polymer ?
#
loop_
_entity_poly.entity_id
_entity_poly.type
_entity_poly.pdbx_seq_one_letter_code
_entity_poly.pdbx_strand_id
1 'polypeptide(L)'
;MKKYLISALIVAGLTFTGAASAKKLKFQMSSKAGDWAHTYMGEKAKILSDLTDGKLQIEGLPTKSVVPHRETIDAVANGILDGDFNAIAYFAGRDPAFAIMGDLIAGYDTPKQYQEYCMHGGGKEMLQKIYDSVLPGKILVLGCGPYGKEALVSKVPINGVADLKGVKIRSPEGLAADVFRRAGASPSSIPFSEVYTS
;
A
#
# COMPACT_ATOMS: atom_id res chain seq x y z
N MET A 1 -58.49 -41.83 -42.47
CA MET A 1 -57.43 -42.18 -41.52
C MET A 1 -56.38 -41.06 -41.57
N LYS A 2 -56.48 -40.13 -40.65
CA LYS A 2 -55.53 -38.96 -40.57
C LYS A 2 -54.47 -39.31 -39.56
N LYS A 3 -53.21 -39.34 -40.01
CA LYS A 3 -52.02 -39.52 -39.16
C LYS A 3 -51.64 -38.16 -38.62
N TYR A 4 -51.66 -37.95 -37.29
CA TYR A 4 -51.17 -36.79 -36.63
C TYR A 4 -49.68 -37.00 -36.34
N LEU A 5 -48.82 -36.24 -37.01
CA LEU A 5 -47.39 -36.12 -36.69
C LEU A 5 -47.26 -35.09 -35.57
N ILE A 6 -46.91 -35.53 -34.38
CA ILE A 6 -46.55 -34.64 -33.26
C ILE A 6 -45.04 -34.33 -33.37
N SER A 7 -44.72 -33.14 -33.83
CA SER A 7 -43.35 -32.62 -33.79
C SER A 7 -43.04 -32.13 -32.38
N ALA A 8 -42.23 -32.88 -31.65
CA ALA A 8 -41.69 -32.46 -30.38
C ALA A 8 -40.58 -31.43 -30.63
N LEU A 9 -40.86 -30.15 -30.34
CA LEU A 9 -39.90 -29.06 -30.36
C LEU A 9 -39.07 -29.16 -29.07
N ILE A 10 -37.83 -29.67 -29.15
CA ILE A 10 -36.87 -29.63 -28.05
C ILE A 10 -36.30 -28.23 -28.03
N VAL A 11 -36.80 -27.41 -27.13
CA VAL A 11 -36.18 -26.10 -26.79
C VAL A 11 -34.96 -26.39 -25.94
N ALA A 12 -33.79 -26.50 -26.57
CA ALA A 12 -32.51 -26.53 -25.87
C ALA A 12 -32.26 -25.13 -25.31
N GLY A 13 -32.67 -24.93 -24.05
CA GLY A 13 -32.30 -23.72 -23.31
C GLY A 13 -30.81 -23.71 -23.10
N LEU A 14 -30.07 -22.97 -23.95
CA LEU A 14 -28.68 -22.59 -23.71
C LEU A 14 -28.67 -21.62 -22.53
N THR A 15 -28.58 -22.16 -21.32
CA THR A 15 -28.18 -21.37 -20.16
C THR A 15 -26.71 -20.96 -20.38
N PHE A 16 -26.50 -19.80 -20.99
CA PHE A 16 -25.21 -19.11 -20.91
C PHE A 16 -25.03 -18.74 -19.45
N THR A 17 -24.53 -19.65 -18.64
CA THR A 17 -23.85 -19.31 -17.40
C THR A 17 -22.55 -18.63 -17.82
N GLY A 18 -22.61 -17.31 -18.06
CA GLY A 18 -21.41 -16.52 -18.21
C GLY A 18 -20.59 -16.72 -16.95
N ALA A 19 -19.57 -17.57 -17.03
CA ALA A 19 -18.56 -17.67 -15.98
C ALA A 19 -18.01 -16.26 -15.82
N ALA A 20 -18.41 -15.56 -14.75
CA ALA A 20 -17.85 -14.27 -14.44
C ALA A 20 -16.34 -14.48 -14.29
N SER A 21 -15.58 -14.04 -15.28
CA SER A 21 -14.12 -14.15 -15.25
C SER A 21 -13.62 -13.47 -13.98
N ALA A 22 -12.85 -14.20 -13.18
CA ALA A 22 -12.25 -13.66 -11.97
C ALA A 22 -11.42 -12.43 -12.33
N LYS A 23 -11.72 -11.29 -11.67
CA LYS A 23 -10.93 -10.08 -11.85
C LYS A 23 -9.69 -10.19 -10.97
N LYS A 24 -8.53 -10.35 -11.59
CA LYS A 24 -7.24 -10.37 -10.90
C LYS A 24 -6.62 -8.97 -10.92
N LEU A 25 -6.43 -8.39 -9.73
CA LEU A 25 -5.84 -7.06 -9.54
C LEU A 25 -4.39 -7.21 -9.11
N LYS A 26 -3.50 -6.45 -9.73
CA LYS A 26 -2.06 -6.43 -9.44
C LYS A 26 -1.73 -5.25 -8.54
N PHE A 27 -1.34 -5.53 -7.30
CA PHE A 27 -0.93 -4.55 -6.31
C PHE A 27 0.55 -4.68 -6.02
N GLN A 28 1.35 -3.66 -6.35
CA GLN A 28 2.76 -3.67 -5.96
C GLN A 28 2.92 -3.12 -4.54
N MET A 29 3.79 -3.77 -3.79
CA MET A 29 4.06 -3.47 -2.39
C MET A 29 5.43 -2.81 -2.22
N SER A 30 5.66 -2.14 -1.09
CA SER A 30 7.00 -1.65 -0.70
C SER A 30 7.86 -2.72 -0.01
N SER A 31 7.30 -3.89 0.30
CA SER A 31 7.99 -5.01 0.94
C SER A 31 8.57 -6.00 -0.05
N LYS A 32 9.61 -6.74 0.36
CA LYS A 32 10.18 -7.86 -0.41
C LYS A 32 9.26 -9.08 -0.33
N ALA A 33 9.42 -9.98 -1.29
CA ALA A 33 8.80 -11.31 -1.22
C ALA A 33 9.26 -12.04 0.06
N GLY A 34 8.30 -12.60 0.78
CA GLY A 34 8.55 -13.31 2.05
C GLY A 34 8.64 -12.44 3.29
N ASP A 35 8.69 -11.11 3.17
CA ASP A 35 8.54 -10.21 4.32
C ASP A 35 7.16 -10.39 4.97
N TRP A 36 7.05 -10.08 6.27
CA TRP A 36 5.79 -10.21 7.00
C TRP A 36 4.62 -9.46 6.34
N ALA A 37 4.86 -8.25 5.82
CA ALA A 37 3.83 -7.46 5.16
C ALA A 37 3.37 -8.09 3.84
N HIS A 38 4.29 -8.68 3.07
CA HIS A 38 3.96 -9.40 1.84
C HIS A 38 3.15 -10.66 2.14
N THR A 39 3.56 -11.44 3.16
CA THR A 39 2.83 -12.64 3.61
C THR A 39 1.43 -12.27 4.12
N TYR A 40 1.34 -11.25 4.97
CA TYR A 40 0.06 -10.76 5.50
C TYR A 40 -0.91 -10.33 4.40
N MET A 41 -0.42 -9.59 3.38
CA MET A 41 -1.26 -9.23 2.22
C MET A 41 -1.74 -10.44 1.45
N GLY A 42 -0.90 -11.46 1.27
CA GLY A 42 -1.29 -12.71 0.62
C GLY A 42 -2.43 -13.42 1.37
N GLU A 43 -2.35 -13.46 2.70
CA GLU A 43 -3.43 -14.01 3.55
C GLU A 43 -4.74 -13.21 3.41
N LYS A 44 -4.67 -11.87 3.41
CA LYS A 44 -5.85 -11.02 3.25
C LYS A 44 -6.43 -11.10 1.83
N ALA A 45 -5.58 -11.19 0.82
CA ALA A 45 -6.00 -11.43 -0.55
C ALA A 45 -6.76 -12.77 -0.71
N LYS A 46 -6.28 -13.81 -0.02
CA LYS A 46 -6.98 -15.10 0.01
C LYS A 46 -8.36 -14.98 0.66
N ILE A 47 -8.45 -14.33 1.82
CA ILE A 47 -9.75 -14.11 2.50
C ILE A 47 -10.71 -13.35 1.56
N LEU A 48 -10.25 -12.31 0.87
CA LEU A 48 -11.06 -11.57 -0.08
C LEU A 48 -11.55 -12.45 -1.24
N SER A 49 -10.68 -13.30 -1.76
CA SER A 49 -11.04 -14.26 -2.81
C SER A 49 -12.12 -15.23 -2.31
N ASP A 50 -11.95 -15.79 -1.11
CA ASP A 50 -12.92 -16.71 -0.51
C ASP A 50 -14.29 -16.02 -0.28
N LEU A 51 -14.29 -14.78 0.22
CA LEU A 51 -15.52 -13.98 0.44
C LEU A 51 -16.25 -13.58 -0.85
N THR A 52 -15.56 -13.61 -1.98
CA THR A 52 -16.13 -13.25 -3.29
C THR A 52 -16.31 -14.46 -4.21
N ASP A 53 -16.26 -15.68 -3.69
CA ASP A 53 -16.32 -16.92 -4.48
C ASP A 53 -15.31 -16.93 -5.64
N GLY A 54 -14.09 -16.40 -5.39
CA GLY A 54 -13.03 -16.29 -6.38
C GLY A 54 -13.22 -15.20 -7.44
N LYS A 55 -14.30 -14.41 -7.38
CA LYS A 55 -14.59 -13.37 -8.38
C LYS A 55 -13.61 -12.19 -8.34
N LEU A 56 -13.06 -11.90 -7.16
CA LEU A 56 -12.06 -10.87 -6.97
C LEU A 56 -10.80 -11.46 -6.36
N GLN A 57 -9.68 -11.29 -7.04
CA GLN A 57 -8.38 -11.78 -6.61
C GLN A 57 -7.39 -10.62 -6.59
N ILE A 58 -6.55 -10.55 -5.57
CA ILE A 58 -5.44 -9.62 -5.49
C ILE A 58 -4.14 -10.39 -5.58
N GLU A 59 -3.27 -10.00 -6.51
CA GLU A 59 -1.90 -10.45 -6.59
C GLU A 59 -0.99 -9.40 -5.96
N GLY A 60 -0.41 -9.75 -4.80
CA GLY A 60 0.61 -8.91 -4.14
C GLY A 60 1.96 -9.09 -4.82
N LEU A 61 2.41 -8.09 -5.54
CA LEU A 61 3.70 -8.06 -6.20
C LEU A 61 4.75 -7.45 -5.25
N PRO A 62 5.92 -8.05 -5.09
CA PRO A 62 6.96 -7.49 -4.23
C PRO A 62 7.50 -6.17 -4.78
N THR A 63 8.21 -5.44 -3.93
CA THR A 63 8.82 -4.16 -4.31
C THR A 63 9.69 -4.28 -5.55
N LYS A 64 9.63 -3.28 -6.43
CA LYS A 64 10.41 -3.17 -7.68
C LYS A 64 10.14 -4.26 -8.72
N SER A 65 9.08 -5.06 -8.58
CA SER A 65 8.78 -6.11 -9.56
C SER A 65 8.19 -5.57 -10.87
N VAL A 66 7.56 -4.40 -10.83
CA VAL A 66 6.99 -3.74 -12.02
C VAL A 66 7.64 -2.37 -12.22
N VAL A 67 7.63 -1.53 -11.18
CA VAL A 67 8.24 -0.18 -11.20
C VAL A 67 9.00 0.07 -9.89
N PRO A 68 9.94 1.05 -9.86
CA PRO A 68 10.53 1.54 -8.61
C PRO A 68 9.43 1.93 -7.61
N HIS A 69 9.63 1.67 -6.31
CA HIS A 69 8.59 1.85 -5.29
C HIS A 69 8.04 3.29 -5.18
N ARG A 70 8.80 4.31 -5.61
CA ARG A 70 8.35 5.71 -5.63
C ARG A 70 7.50 6.06 -6.86
N GLU A 71 7.44 5.16 -7.84
CA GLU A 71 6.70 5.35 -9.09
C GLU A 71 5.38 4.59 -9.11
N THR A 72 5.05 3.86 -8.03
CA THR A 72 3.84 3.02 -7.98
C THR A 72 2.57 3.81 -8.19
N ILE A 73 2.47 5.03 -7.64
CA ILE A 73 1.26 5.86 -7.82
C ILE A 73 1.07 6.32 -9.27
N ASP A 74 2.16 6.55 -10.02
CA ASP A 74 2.07 6.84 -11.46
C ASP A 74 1.68 5.59 -12.24
N ALA A 75 2.21 4.44 -11.86
CA ALA A 75 1.85 3.17 -12.47
C ALA A 75 0.37 2.84 -12.28
N VAL A 76 -0.19 3.13 -11.09
CA VAL A 76 -1.63 3.01 -10.82
C VAL A 76 -2.42 4.04 -11.63
N ALA A 77 -2.01 5.31 -11.62
CA ALA A 77 -2.68 6.38 -12.36
C ALA A 77 -2.73 6.13 -13.88
N ASN A 78 -1.74 5.39 -14.41
CA ASN A 78 -1.63 5.02 -15.83
C ASN A 78 -2.16 3.61 -16.15
N GLY A 79 -2.72 2.88 -15.16
CA GLY A 79 -3.29 1.55 -15.36
C GLY A 79 -2.27 0.43 -15.59
N ILE A 80 -0.99 0.64 -15.28
CA ILE A 80 0.07 -0.39 -15.32
C ILE A 80 -0.08 -1.33 -14.10
N LEU A 81 -0.46 -0.76 -12.97
CA LEU A 81 -0.88 -1.46 -11.76
C LEU A 81 -2.34 -1.15 -11.46
N ASP A 82 -3.04 -2.07 -10.83
CA ASP A 82 -4.41 -1.84 -10.34
C ASP A 82 -4.41 -1.16 -8.97
N GLY A 83 -3.30 -1.25 -8.23
CA GLY A 83 -3.14 -0.60 -6.94
C GLY A 83 -1.74 -0.73 -6.38
N ASP A 84 -1.52 -0.06 -5.24
CA ASP A 84 -0.31 -0.22 -4.47
C ASP A 84 -0.62 -0.38 -2.96
N PHE A 85 0.31 -1.02 -2.26
CA PHE A 85 0.35 -1.07 -0.81
C PHE A 85 1.72 -0.58 -0.35
N ASN A 86 1.80 0.72 -0.07
CA ASN A 86 3.07 1.41 0.09
C ASN A 86 3.09 2.30 1.32
N ALA A 87 4.29 2.62 1.80
CA ALA A 87 4.49 3.67 2.78
C ALA A 87 4.39 5.03 2.07
N ILE A 88 3.33 5.76 2.35
CA ILE A 88 3.02 7.00 1.63
C ILE A 88 4.07 8.10 1.83
N ALA A 89 4.85 8.06 2.92
CA ALA A 89 5.98 8.98 3.12
C ALA A 89 7.03 8.91 1.98
N TYR A 90 7.11 7.81 1.23
CA TYR A 90 7.98 7.73 0.06
C TYR A 90 7.57 8.66 -1.09
N PHE A 91 6.36 9.21 -1.03
CA PHE A 91 5.86 10.20 -1.99
C PHE A 91 6.04 11.65 -1.54
N ALA A 92 6.75 11.88 -0.42
CA ALA A 92 7.03 13.22 0.13
C ALA A 92 7.71 14.17 -0.87
N GLY A 93 8.46 13.64 -1.84
CA GLY A 93 9.03 14.43 -2.93
C GLY A 93 7.99 15.00 -3.92
N ARG A 94 6.76 14.51 -3.91
CA ARG A 94 5.66 15.04 -4.71
C ARG A 94 4.86 16.10 -3.97
N ASP A 95 4.54 15.81 -2.72
CA ASP A 95 3.89 16.73 -1.80
C ASP A 95 4.34 16.41 -0.37
N PRO A 96 4.87 17.39 0.39
CA PRO A 96 5.29 17.17 1.78
C PRO A 96 4.18 16.65 2.70
N ALA A 97 2.90 16.85 2.36
CA ALA A 97 1.77 16.34 3.12
C ALA A 97 1.77 14.80 3.22
N PHE A 98 2.33 14.09 2.25
CA PHE A 98 2.50 12.64 2.34
C PHE A 98 3.38 12.22 3.52
N ALA A 99 4.44 13.00 3.83
CA ALA A 99 5.29 12.71 4.98
C ALA A 99 4.53 12.94 6.30
N ILE A 100 3.72 13.98 6.38
CA ILE A 100 2.90 14.27 7.56
C ILE A 100 1.86 13.18 7.78
N MET A 101 1.20 12.73 6.72
CA MET A 101 0.19 11.67 6.82
C MET A 101 0.78 10.28 7.03
N GLY A 102 1.98 10.02 6.52
CA GLY A 102 2.56 8.68 6.49
C GLY A 102 3.58 8.39 7.58
N ASP A 103 4.21 9.43 8.15
CA ASP A 103 5.36 9.26 9.05
C ASP A 103 5.50 10.44 10.00
N LEU A 104 4.44 10.77 10.71
CA LEU A 104 4.43 11.85 11.69
C LEU A 104 5.11 11.38 12.98
N ILE A 105 6.39 11.73 13.15
CA ILE A 105 7.17 11.42 14.35
C ILE A 105 6.47 12.03 15.57
N ALA A 106 6.24 11.18 16.59
CA ALA A 106 5.56 11.52 17.84
C ALA A 106 4.12 12.05 17.65
N GLY A 107 3.50 11.85 16.49
CA GLY A 107 2.13 12.26 16.24
C GLY A 107 1.09 11.41 16.93
N TYR A 108 1.42 10.16 17.21
CA TYR A 108 0.53 9.20 17.85
C TYR A 108 1.28 8.35 18.88
N ASP A 109 0.67 8.09 20.03
CA ASP A 109 1.25 7.23 21.06
C ASP A 109 1.16 5.74 20.69
N THR A 110 0.15 5.37 19.91
CA THR A 110 -0.10 3.98 19.51
C THR A 110 -0.54 3.88 18.05
N PRO A 111 -0.24 2.75 17.38
CA PRO A 111 -0.77 2.49 16.04
C PRO A 111 -2.31 2.54 15.98
N LYS A 112 -2.99 2.20 17.09
CA LYS A 112 -4.45 2.24 17.16
C LYS A 112 -4.98 3.67 17.01
N GLN A 113 -4.35 4.67 17.61
CA GLN A 113 -4.77 6.07 17.45
C GLN A 113 -4.71 6.52 15.99
N TYR A 114 -3.66 6.14 15.27
CA TYR A 114 -3.57 6.41 13.84
C TYR A 114 -4.67 5.68 13.06
N GLN A 115 -4.93 4.42 13.39
CA GLN A 115 -6.01 3.65 12.77
C GLN A 115 -7.39 4.29 13.00
N GLU A 116 -7.68 4.74 14.23
CA GLU A 116 -8.93 5.44 14.55
C GLU A 116 -9.05 6.76 13.76
N TYR A 117 -7.96 7.52 13.66
CA TYR A 117 -7.93 8.71 12.80
C TYR A 117 -8.23 8.38 11.35
N CYS A 118 -7.59 7.35 10.80
CA CYS A 118 -7.81 6.91 9.43
C CYS A 118 -9.25 6.48 9.16
N MET A 119 -9.84 5.73 10.09
CA MET A 119 -11.15 5.09 9.89
C MET A 119 -12.33 6.01 10.26
N HIS A 120 -12.14 6.88 11.26
CA HIS A 120 -13.23 7.63 11.87
C HIS A 120 -12.93 9.13 12.06
N GLY A 121 -11.65 9.53 11.95
CA GLY A 121 -11.22 10.91 12.20
C GLY A 121 -11.00 11.75 10.95
N GLY A 122 -11.37 11.26 9.76
CA GLY A 122 -11.19 11.99 8.50
C GLY A 122 -9.83 11.78 7.85
N GLY A 123 -8.99 10.86 8.36
CA GLY A 123 -7.65 10.61 7.82
C GLY A 123 -7.67 10.05 6.40
N LYS A 124 -8.58 9.12 6.11
CA LYS A 124 -8.76 8.57 4.75
C LYS A 124 -9.17 9.67 3.75
N GLU A 125 -10.10 10.52 4.12
CA GLU A 125 -10.58 11.65 3.30
C GLU A 125 -9.47 12.69 3.09
N MET A 126 -8.65 12.94 4.13
CA MET A 126 -7.50 13.84 4.00
C MET A 126 -6.47 13.26 3.04
N LEU A 127 -6.15 11.97 3.16
CA LEU A 127 -5.24 11.29 2.25
C LEU A 127 -5.74 11.30 0.81
N GLN A 128 -7.05 11.11 0.59
CA GLN A 128 -7.66 11.24 -0.75
C GLN A 128 -7.44 12.63 -1.33
N LYS A 129 -7.63 13.71 -0.53
CA LYS A 129 -7.37 15.08 -0.99
C LYS A 129 -5.92 15.31 -1.39
N ILE A 130 -4.97 14.71 -0.66
CA ILE A 130 -3.54 14.80 -1.01
C ILE A 130 -3.26 14.08 -2.34
N TYR A 131 -3.82 12.89 -2.55
CA TYR A 131 -3.70 12.22 -3.85
C TYR A 131 -4.35 13.03 -4.98
N ASP A 132 -5.52 13.61 -4.75
CA ASP A 132 -6.22 14.42 -5.75
C ASP A 132 -5.48 15.73 -6.08
N SER A 133 -4.66 16.27 -5.16
CA SER A 133 -3.83 17.45 -5.45
C SER A 133 -2.69 17.16 -6.43
N VAL A 134 -2.16 15.93 -6.43
CA VAL A 134 -1.02 15.54 -7.28
C VAL A 134 -1.43 14.72 -8.51
N LEU A 135 -2.51 13.96 -8.41
CA LEU A 135 -3.04 13.06 -9.45
C LEU A 135 -4.58 13.12 -9.47
N PRO A 136 -5.18 14.24 -9.94
CA PRO A 136 -6.62 14.49 -9.83
C PRO A 136 -7.47 13.36 -10.41
N GLY A 137 -8.29 12.72 -9.55
CA GLY A 137 -9.23 11.68 -9.95
C GLY A 137 -8.60 10.38 -10.47
N LYS A 138 -7.30 10.18 -10.28
CA LYS A 138 -6.59 8.99 -10.77
C LYS A 138 -6.41 7.91 -9.72
N ILE A 139 -6.42 8.26 -8.45
CA ILE A 139 -6.18 7.36 -7.32
C ILE A 139 -7.41 7.32 -6.44
N LEU A 140 -7.82 6.13 -6.06
CA LEU A 140 -8.84 5.91 -5.03
C LEU A 140 -8.15 5.34 -3.78
N VAL A 141 -8.23 6.06 -2.67
CA VAL A 141 -7.75 5.59 -1.38
C VAL A 141 -8.73 4.58 -0.79
N LEU A 142 -8.35 3.32 -0.76
CA LEU A 142 -9.18 2.25 -0.18
C LEU A 142 -9.16 2.28 1.35
N GLY A 143 -8.00 2.62 1.93
CA GLY A 143 -7.82 2.72 3.37
C GLY A 143 -6.42 3.16 3.71
N CYS A 144 -6.16 3.38 4.99
CA CYS A 144 -4.83 3.59 5.53
C CYS A 144 -4.61 2.64 6.71
N GLY A 145 -3.39 2.11 6.81
CA GLY A 145 -2.99 1.16 7.83
C GLY A 145 -1.77 1.65 8.60
N PRO A 146 -1.73 1.44 9.93
CA PRO A 146 -0.60 1.84 10.74
C PRO A 146 0.56 0.86 10.56
N TYR A 147 1.78 1.38 10.69
CA TYR A 147 2.94 0.58 11.09
C TYR A 147 2.96 0.37 12.60
N GLY A 148 3.78 -0.59 13.04
CA GLY A 148 4.18 -0.68 14.43
C GLY A 148 5.02 0.55 14.82
N LYS A 149 5.23 0.74 16.13
CA LYS A 149 6.17 1.77 16.58
C LYS A 149 7.56 1.49 16.02
N GLU A 150 8.15 2.45 15.36
CA GLU A 150 9.53 2.35 14.92
C GLU A 150 10.48 2.52 16.11
N ALA A 151 11.56 1.75 16.08
CA ALA A 151 12.61 1.79 17.06
C ALA A 151 13.93 2.21 16.40
N LEU A 152 14.75 2.96 17.15
CA LEU A 152 16.11 3.24 16.76
C LEU A 152 17.00 2.06 17.12
N VAL A 153 17.68 1.48 16.11
CA VAL A 153 18.71 0.44 16.32
C VAL A 153 20.06 1.06 15.97
N SER A 154 21.01 0.98 16.88
CA SER A 154 22.32 1.59 16.71
C SER A 154 23.45 0.65 17.14
N LYS A 155 24.60 0.74 16.46
CA LYS A 155 25.86 0.09 16.85
C LYS A 155 26.62 0.85 17.96
N VAL A 156 26.23 2.09 18.21
CA VAL A 156 26.82 2.95 19.25
C VAL A 156 25.76 3.32 20.27
N PRO A 157 26.10 3.52 21.54
CA PRO A 157 25.15 4.00 22.53
C PRO A 157 24.57 5.36 22.13
N ILE A 158 23.24 5.49 22.17
CA ILE A 158 22.51 6.74 21.99
C ILE A 158 21.59 6.89 23.18
N ASN A 159 21.97 7.75 24.12
CA ASN A 159 21.25 7.99 25.37
C ASN A 159 20.42 9.28 25.30
N GLY A 160 20.66 10.13 24.29
CA GLY A 160 19.94 11.37 24.11
C GLY A 160 20.21 12.01 22.76
N VAL A 161 19.55 13.15 22.51
CA VAL A 161 19.62 13.85 21.23
C VAL A 161 21.03 14.31 20.89
N ALA A 162 21.83 14.68 21.90
CA ALA A 162 23.22 15.13 21.71
C ALA A 162 24.11 14.06 21.07
N ASP A 163 23.82 12.78 21.34
CA ASP A 163 24.59 11.64 20.82
C ASP A 163 24.33 11.40 19.32
N LEU A 164 23.32 12.03 18.75
CA LEU A 164 23.01 11.95 17.32
C LEU A 164 23.94 12.79 16.44
N LYS A 165 24.73 13.71 17.04
CA LYS A 165 25.61 14.61 16.28
C LYS A 165 26.63 13.82 15.47
N GLY A 166 26.60 13.98 14.13
CA GLY A 166 27.51 13.33 13.19
C GLY A 166 27.18 11.86 12.91
N VAL A 167 26.15 11.28 13.56
CA VAL A 167 25.76 9.90 13.33
C VAL A 167 25.12 9.78 11.96
N LYS A 168 25.58 8.83 11.15
CA LYS A 168 24.89 8.41 9.92
C LYS A 168 23.69 7.54 10.30
N ILE A 169 22.52 7.96 9.90
CA ILE A 169 21.27 7.26 10.23
C ILE A 169 20.42 7.01 8.99
N ARG A 170 19.90 5.80 8.85
CA ARG A 170 18.83 5.54 7.88
C ARG A 170 17.52 6.12 8.42
N SER A 171 16.81 6.86 7.61
CA SER A 171 15.46 7.32 7.94
C SER A 171 14.55 7.23 6.70
N PRO A 172 13.22 7.25 6.86
CA PRO A 172 12.32 7.62 5.79
C PRO A 172 12.63 9.04 5.26
N GLU A 173 12.10 9.35 4.07
CA GLU A 173 12.16 10.70 3.51
C GLU A 173 11.25 11.70 4.27
N GLY A 174 11.43 12.97 3.98
CA GLY A 174 10.58 14.05 4.47
C GLY A 174 10.82 14.34 5.95
N LEU A 175 9.75 14.40 6.73
CA LEU A 175 9.75 14.90 8.09
C LEU A 175 10.73 14.16 9.01
N ALA A 176 10.81 12.83 8.92
CA ALA A 176 11.72 12.03 9.73
C ALA A 176 13.19 12.39 9.48
N ALA A 177 13.58 12.50 8.22
CA ALA A 177 14.93 12.92 7.85
C ALA A 177 15.24 14.33 8.36
N ASP A 178 14.29 15.25 8.31
CA ASP A 178 14.46 16.62 8.77
C ASP A 178 14.63 16.71 10.30
N VAL A 179 13.87 15.91 11.05
CA VAL A 179 14.03 15.83 12.52
C VAL A 179 15.43 15.35 12.88
N PHE A 180 15.92 14.26 12.27
CA PHE A 180 17.27 13.76 12.53
C PHE A 180 18.35 14.75 12.09
N ARG A 181 18.17 15.43 10.98
CA ARG A 181 19.11 16.47 10.51
C ARG A 181 19.19 17.63 11.50
N ARG A 182 18.05 18.08 12.04
CA ARG A 182 18.00 19.14 13.07
C ARG A 182 18.63 18.70 14.37
N ALA A 183 18.60 17.41 14.69
CA ALA A 183 19.30 16.81 15.82
C ALA A 183 20.81 16.65 15.58
N GLY A 184 21.33 17.03 14.41
CA GLY A 184 22.75 16.97 14.06
C GLY A 184 23.20 15.66 13.44
N ALA A 185 22.32 14.72 13.19
CA ALA A 185 22.62 13.49 12.46
C ALA A 185 22.75 13.73 10.94
N SER A 186 23.31 12.75 10.25
CA SER A 186 23.39 12.70 8.79
C SER A 186 22.43 11.65 8.25
N PRO A 187 21.14 11.99 8.02
CA PRO A 187 20.16 11.03 7.56
C PRO A 187 20.38 10.66 6.09
N SER A 188 20.16 9.37 5.77
CA SER A 188 20.10 8.83 4.42
C SER A 188 18.75 8.17 4.20
N SER A 189 18.02 8.62 3.19
CA SER A 189 16.68 8.11 2.88
C SER A 189 16.77 6.86 1.99
N ILE A 190 16.93 5.72 2.66
CA ILE A 190 17.02 4.41 2.03
C ILE A 190 15.71 3.67 2.26
N PRO A 191 15.10 3.07 1.23
CA PRO A 191 13.93 2.22 1.39
C PRO A 191 14.18 1.10 2.40
N PHE A 192 13.18 0.77 3.21
CA PHE A 192 13.32 -0.30 4.21
C PHE A 192 13.80 -1.61 3.60
N SER A 193 13.32 -1.93 2.40
CA SER A 193 13.73 -3.11 1.64
C SER A 193 15.22 -3.16 1.27
N GLU A 194 15.96 -2.06 1.38
CA GLU A 194 17.38 -1.96 1.00
C GLU A 194 18.32 -1.82 2.20
N VAL A 195 17.80 -1.72 3.41
CA VAL A 195 18.59 -1.47 4.62
C VAL A 195 19.70 -2.49 4.86
N TYR A 196 19.48 -3.76 4.52
CA TYR A 196 20.48 -4.81 4.68
C TYR A 196 21.61 -4.78 3.65
N THR A 197 21.42 -4.08 2.55
CA THR A 197 22.36 -4.05 1.43
C THR A 197 23.06 -2.70 1.28
N SER A 198 22.86 -1.80 2.20
CA SER A 198 23.35 -0.40 2.16
C SER A 198 24.47 -0.12 3.13
#